data_003343f44234821b4f74928036e503a1
#
_entry.id   003343f44234821b4f74928036e503a1
#
_cell.length_a   1.000
_cell.length_b   1.000
_cell.length_c   1.000
_cell.angle_alpha   90.00
_cell.angle_beta   90.00
_cell.angle_gamma   90.00
#
_symmetry.space_group_name_H-M   'P 1'
#
loop_
_entity.id
_entity.type
_entity.pdbx_description
1 polymer ?
#
loop_
_entity_poly.entity_id
_entity_poly.type
_entity_poly.pdbx_seq_one_letter_code
_entity_poly.pdbx_strand_id
1 'polypeptide(L)'
;MSRRFPHIAAGKEAMRMRTRNILTSFAFIMLTLFLILIIASRTSEAGGVNLFGEVSTEPDNLFGDISIPGVTTTPEPTVRPTVYKPDVDITSWEFILANSDHNIGTYSPPQTGSIEGTAQYFDVRAMDALLAFIQGARDAGFTPYIMTAYINYSSQEYIFNGRASQIAWGGTYTYEEAVEIAKTVVAYPGTSDHQTGLAVDITDRYYSSLSSANIDEDLLDWLAEHCAEYGFILRYPALKEIVTGRNEPYHFRYVGTTAAEYIMERGLCLEEFIELYE
;
A
#
# COMPACT_ATOMS: atom_id res chain seq x y z
N MET A 1 -49.58 18.15 21.80
CA MET A 1 -49.40 17.38 20.56
C MET A 1 -47.91 17.16 20.32
N SER A 2 -47.42 15.98 20.70
CA SER A 2 -45.98 15.62 20.59
C SER A 2 -45.73 14.97 19.21
N ARG A 3 -44.94 15.59 18.35
CA ARG A 3 -44.51 15.01 17.06
C ARG A 3 -43.30 14.09 17.31
N ARG A 4 -43.49 12.78 17.21
CA ARG A 4 -42.42 11.80 17.19
C ARG A 4 -41.74 11.83 15.82
N PHE A 5 -40.42 11.92 15.79
CA PHE A 5 -39.62 11.88 14.58
C PHE A 5 -39.34 10.42 14.16
N PRO A 6 -39.80 9.97 12.97
CA PRO A 6 -39.69 8.57 12.52
C PRO A 6 -38.26 8.18 12.08
N HIS A 7 -37.33 9.11 11.87
CA HIS A 7 -36.00 8.82 11.33
C HIS A 7 -35.02 8.15 12.31
N ILE A 8 -35.27 8.18 13.62
CA ILE A 8 -34.38 7.58 14.62
C ILE A 8 -34.55 6.06 14.73
N ALA A 9 -35.73 5.53 14.37
CA ALA A 9 -36.01 4.10 14.43
C ALA A 9 -35.31 3.29 13.30
N ALA A 10 -35.27 3.83 12.08
CA ALA A 10 -34.66 3.19 10.92
C ALA A 10 -33.13 3.00 11.06
N GLY A 11 -32.44 3.98 11.64
CA GLY A 11 -30.99 3.90 11.88
C GLY A 11 -30.59 2.82 12.90
N LYS A 12 -31.43 2.58 13.92
CA LYS A 12 -31.17 1.55 14.93
C LYS A 12 -31.39 0.13 14.39
N GLU A 13 -32.34 -0.07 13.48
CA GLU A 13 -32.56 -1.38 12.83
C GLU A 13 -31.46 -1.71 11.83
N ALA A 14 -31.00 -0.77 11.02
CA ALA A 14 -29.90 -0.96 10.10
C ALA A 14 -28.58 -1.27 10.82
N MET A 15 -28.31 -0.63 11.95
CA MET A 15 -27.13 -0.92 12.79
C MET A 15 -27.23 -2.29 13.46
N ARG A 16 -28.41 -2.73 13.90
CA ARG A 16 -28.63 -4.09 14.45
C ARG A 16 -28.49 -5.19 13.38
N MET A 17 -28.89 -4.95 12.14
CA MET A 17 -28.69 -5.90 11.04
C MET A 17 -27.21 -6.02 10.66
N ARG A 18 -26.45 -4.93 10.60
CA ARG A 18 -25.00 -4.96 10.34
C ARG A 18 -24.24 -5.73 11.42
N THR A 19 -24.53 -5.46 12.70
CA THR A 19 -23.87 -6.15 13.82
C THR A 19 -24.21 -7.66 13.82
N ARG A 20 -25.44 -8.04 13.44
CA ARG A 20 -25.86 -9.45 13.36
C ARG A 20 -25.16 -10.19 12.21
N ASN A 21 -24.97 -9.54 11.06
CA ASN A 21 -24.26 -10.13 9.92
C ASN A 21 -22.75 -10.29 10.19
N ILE A 22 -22.12 -9.36 10.90
CA ILE A 22 -20.71 -9.47 11.32
C ILE A 22 -20.54 -10.63 12.32
N LEU A 23 -21.43 -10.77 13.31
CA LEU A 23 -21.39 -11.86 14.30
C LEU A 23 -21.63 -13.25 13.65
N THR A 24 -22.52 -13.35 12.66
CA THR A 24 -22.74 -14.61 11.94
C THR A 24 -21.57 -14.98 11.04
N SER A 25 -20.91 -14.02 10.39
CA SER A 25 -19.70 -14.28 9.59
C SER A 25 -18.52 -14.72 10.47
N PHE A 26 -18.32 -14.10 11.64
CA PHE A 26 -17.29 -14.52 12.60
C PHE A 26 -17.55 -15.94 13.14
N ALA A 27 -18.80 -16.26 13.45
CA ALA A 27 -19.17 -17.60 13.93
C ALA A 27 -18.92 -18.67 12.85
N PHE A 28 -19.15 -18.35 11.57
CA PHE A 28 -18.92 -19.27 10.46
C PHE A 28 -17.41 -19.51 10.23
N ILE A 29 -16.59 -18.48 10.30
CA ILE A 29 -15.12 -18.57 10.16
C ILE A 29 -14.55 -19.39 11.32
N MET A 30 -14.99 -19.18 12.56
CA MET A 30 -14.52 -19.94 13.73
C MET A 30 -14.97 -21.41 13.65
N LEU A 31 -16.17 -21.70 13.11
CA LEU A 31 -16.65 -23.06 12.94
C LEU A 31 -15.84 -23.82 11.87
N THR A 32 -15.49 -23.15 10.75
CA THR A 32 -14.65 -23.76 9.70
C THR A 32 -13.22 -24.02 10.18
N LEU A 33 -12.62 -23.11 10.93
CA LEU A 33 -11.29 -23.30 11.54
C LEU A 33 -11.33 -24.45 12.56
N PHE A 34 -12.38 -24.57 13.36
CA PHE A 34 -12.54 -25.67 14.33
C PHE A 34 -12.72 -27.02 13.64
N LEU A 35 -13.44 -27.06 12.51
CA LEU A 35 -13.60 -28.28 11.70
C LEU A 35 -12.28 -28.72 11.07
N ILE A 36 -11.47 -27.80 10.58
CA ILE A 36 -10.12 -28.06 10.04
C ILE A 36 -9.21 -28.62 11.15
N LEU A 37 -9.29 -28.06 12.36
CA LEU A 37 -8.51 -28.56 13.51
C LEU A 37 -8.90 -29.98 13.91
N ILE A 38 -10.21 -30.32 13.88
CA ILE A 38 -10.70 -31.66 14.19
C ILE A 38 -10.26 -32.68 13.12
N ILE A 39 -10.27 -32.27 11.85
CA ILE A 39 -9.80 -33.14 10.74
C ILE A 39 -8.29 -33.37 10.90
N ALA A 40 -7.50 -32.34 11.19
CA ALA A 40 -6.07 -32.46 11.43
C ALA A 40 -5.73 -33.33 12.65
N SER A 41 -6.52 -33.27 13.73
CA SER A 41 -6.30 -34.09 14.94
C SER A 41 -6.67 -35.56 14.73
N ARG A 42 -7.66 -35.88 13.87
CA ARG A 42 -8.04 -37.27 13.57
C ARG A 42 -7.11 -37.97 12.60
N THR A 43 -6.38 -37.22 11.74
CA THR A 43 -5.35 -37.80 10.85
C THR A 43 -4.04 -38.11 11.59
N SER A 44 -3.85 -37.61 12.81
CA SER A 44 -2.69 -37.92 13.65
C SER A 44 -2.78 -39.26 14.38
N GLU A 45 -3.97 -39.85 14.52
CA GLU A 45 -4.17 -41.14 15.21
C GLU A 45 -4.26 -42.36 14.28
N ALA A 46 -4.33 -42.13 12.95
CA ALA A 46 -4.33 -43.21 11.97
C ALA A 46 -2.97 -43.29 11.27
N GLY A 47 -2.01 -44.01 11.85
CA GLY A 47 -0.78 -44.54 11.25
C GLY A 47 -0.05 -43.67 10.26
N GLY A 48 1.17 -43.27 10.62
CA GLY A 48 2.10 -42.39 9.91
C GLY A 48 2.09 -42.45 8.38
N VAL A 49 1.48 -41.48 7.78
CA VAL A 49 1.76 -41.06 6.42
C VAL A 49 2.62 -39.81 6.49
N ASN A 50 3.91 -39.93 6.23
CA ASN A 50 4.83 -38.82 6.04
C ASN A 50 4.35 -38.01 4.84
N LEU A 51 3.72 -36.85 5.10
CA LEU A 51 3.26 -35.91 4.07
C LEU A 51 4.41 -35.08 3.45
N PHE A 52 5.62 -35.28 3.94
CA PHE A 52 6.86 -34.75 3.35
C PHE A 52 7.77 -35.92 3.02
N GLY A 53 7.39 -36.70 1.98
CA GLY A 53 8.32 -37.61 1.32
C GLY A 53 9.45 -36.78 0.72
N GLU A 54 10.70 -37.22 0.97
CA GLU A 54 11.87 -36.68 0.29
C GLU A 54 11.61 -36.70 -1.22
N VAL A 55 11.68 -35.50 -1.83
CA VAL A 55 11.67 -35.39 -3.29
C VAL A 55 12.99 -35.99 -3.78
N SER A 56 12.95 -37.24 -4.26
CA SER A 56 14.07 -37.81 -4.96
C SER A 56 14.26 -37.04 -6.27
N THR A 57 15.45 -36.54 -6.48
CA THR A 57 15.85 -35.72 -7.63
C THR A 57 16.14 -36.56 -8.89
N GLU A 58 15.43 -37.63 -9.11
CA GLU A 58 15.50 -38.35 -10.39
C GLU A 58 14.15 -38.21 -11.12
N PRO A 59 14.14 -37.71 -12.37
CA PRO A 59 12.92 -37.62 -13.15
C PRO A 59 12.54 -38.99 -13.65
N ASP A 60 11.57 -39.65 -13.00
CA ASP A 60 10.91 -40.81 -13.57
C ASP A 60 10.26 -40.43 -14.90
N ASN A 61 10.79 -40.99 -15.98
CA ASN A 61 10.23 -40.89 -17.34
C ASN A 61 8.84 -41.55 -17.38
N LEU A 62 7.80 -40.79 -17.07
CA LEU A 62 6.43 -41.29 -17.10
C LEU A 62 5.82 -41.33 -18.52
N PHE A 63 6.55 -40.87 -19.52
CA PHE A 63 6.20 -40.97 -20.93
C PHE A 63 7.27 -41.82 -21.64
N GLY A 64 6.95 -43.07 -21.89
CA GLY A 64 7.79 -43.93 -22.71
C GLY A 64 8.10 -43.27 -24.06
N ASP A 65 9.32 -43.51 -24.57
CA ASP A 65 9.82 -43.03 -25.85
C ASP A 65 8.82 -43.25 -26.98
N ILE A 66 8.02 -42.22 -27.33
CA ILE A 66 7.34 -42.17 -28.59
C ILE A 66 8.30 -41.54 -29.60
N SER A 67 9.13 -42.39 -30.21
CA SER A 67 9.96 -41.98 -31.35
C SER A 67 9.08 -41.76 -32.56
N ILE A 68 8.79 -40.49 -32.89
CA ILE A 68 8.22 -40.12 -34.16
C ILE A 68 9.39 -39.94 -35.15
N PRO A 69 9.51 -40.79 -36.19
CA PRO A 69 10.61 -40.67 -37.14
C PRO A 69 10.44 -39.41 -37.97
N GLY A 70 11.39 -38.48 -37.89
CA GLY A 70 11.51 -37.36 -38.80
C GLY A 70 11.33 -35.94 -38.21
N VAL A 71 11.18 -35.80 -36.88
CA VAL A 71 11.16 -34.47 -36.25
C VAL A 71 12.45 -34.26 -35.47
N THR A 72 13.45 -33.67 -36.08
CA THR A 72 14.64 -33.14 -35.40
C THR A 72 14.23 -31.84 -34.70
N THR A 73 13.73 -31.91 -33.47
CA THR A 73 13.54 -30.75 -32.63
C THR A 73 14.90 -30.34 -32.07
N THR A 74 15.61 -29.48 -32.82
CA THR A 74 16.63 -28.65 -32.20
C THR A 74 15.90 -27.77 -31.18
N PRO A 75 16.24 -27.82 -29.88
CA PRO A 75 15.62 -26.90 -28.92
C PRO A 75 15.98 -25.48 -29.36
N GLU A 76 14.97 -24.75 -29.78
CA GLU A 76 15.10 -23.32 -30.01
C GLU A 76 15.59 -22.69 -28.69
N PRO A 77 16.66 -21.88 -28.72
CA PRO A 77 17.14 -21.24 -27.51
C PRO A 77 15.99 -20.43 -26.91
N THR A 78 15.52 -20.84 -25.77
CA THR A 78 14.54 -20.07 -24.96
C THR A 78 15.22 -18.77 -24.61
N VAL A 79 15.03 -17.76 -25.47
CA VAL A 79 15.41 -16.37 -25.18
C VAL A 79 14.57 -16.00 -23.97
N ARG A 80 15.19 -15.95 -22.79
CA ARG A 80 14.55 -15.31 -21.64
C ARG A 80 14.17 -13.91 -22.10
N PRO A 81 12.91 -13.51 -21.99
CA PRO A 81 12.55 -12.15 -22.33
C PRO A 81 13.47 -11.22 -21.55
N THR A 82 14.24 -10.43 -22.22
CA THR A 82 15.06 -9.37 -21.62
C THR A 82 14.04 -8.47 -20.92
N VAL A 83 14.04 -8.45 -19.59
CA VAL A 83 13.19 -7.56 -18.82
C VAL A 83 13.66 -6.16 -19.19
N TYR A 84 12.92 -5.51 -20.10
CA TYR A 84 13.18 -4.12 -20.42
C TYR A 84 12.92 -3.31 -19.16
N LYS A 85 13.95 -2.62 -18.65
CA LYS A 85 13.80 -1.61 -17.61
C LYS A 85 13.97 -0.23 -18.25
N PRO A 86 13.24 0.79 -17.81
CA PRO A 86 13.34 2.11 -18.37
C PRO A 86 14.74 2.71 -18.14
N ASP A 87 15.18 3.55 -19.06
CA ASP A 87 16.46 4.29 -18.91
C ASP A 87 16.22 5.53 -18.05
N VAL A 88 16.40 5.37 -16.74
CA VAL A 88 16.28 6.44 -15.74
C VAL A 88 17.50 6.44 -14.84
N ASP A 89 17.90 7.62 -14.38
CA ASP A 89 18.95 7.77 -13.37
C ASP A 89 18.34 7.55 -11.97
N ILE A 90 18.52 6.35 -11.43
CA ILE A 90 17.98 5.97 -10.13
C ILE A 90 18.58 6.79 -8.96
N THR A 91 19.68 7.51 -9.19
CA THR A 91 20.27 8.37 -8.18
C THR A 91 19.68 9.78 -8.16
N SER A 92 18.74 10.05 -9.09
CA SER A 92 18.13 11.37 -9.16
C SER A 92 17.10 11.58 -8.02
N TRP A 93 16.72 12.83 -7.84
CA TRP A 93 15.89 13.28 -6.72
C TRP A 93 14.48 12.64 -6.70
N GLU A 94 13.98 12.18 -7.82
CA GLU A 94 12.68 11.50 -7.93
C GLU A 94 12.67 10.17 -7.19
N PHE A 95 13.83 9.52 -7.06
CA PHE A 95 13.97 8.17 -6.52
C PHE A 95 14.48 8.12 -5.08
N ILE A 96 14.51 9.25 -4.37
CA ILE A 96 14.84 9.26 -2.94
C ILE A 96 13.87 8.34 -2.21
N LEU A 97 14.37 7.25 -1.63
CA LEU A 97 13.59 6.28 -0.89
C LEU A 97 13.63 6.61 0.61
N ALA A 98 12.46 6.83 1.18
CA ALA A 98 12.26 7.03 2.62
C ALA A 98 11.30 5.96 3.15
N ASN A 99 11.79 5.07 4.00
CA ASN A 99 11.02 4.04 4.69
C ASN A 99 11.76 3.58 5.95
N SER A 100 11.29 2.54 6.65
CA SER A 100 11.92 2.02 7.89
C SER A 100 13.38 1.64 7.73
N ASP A 101 13.77 1.15 6.55
CA ASP A 101 15.12 0.67 6.26
C ASP A 101 16.02 1.76 5.65
N HIS A 102 15.41 2.80 5.08
CA HIS A 102 16.09 3.92 4.42
C HIS A 102 15.72 5.24 5.10
N ASN A 103 16.48 5.57 6.15
CA ASN A 103 16.32 6.83 6.86
C ASN A 103 17.09 7.95 6.13
N ILE A 104 16.36 8.95 5.62
CA ILE A 104 16.92 10.11 4.90
C ILE A 104 17.40 11.24 5.82
N GLY A 105 17.43 11.02 7.14
CA GLY A 105 17.86 12.00 8.14
C GLY A 105 17.02 13.27 8.08
N THR A 106 17.71 14.42 8.09
CA THR A 106 17.09 15.75 8.01
C THR A 106 16.93 16.27 6.58
N TYR A 107 16.86 15.37 5.59
CA TYR A 107 16.65 15.78 4.19
C TYR A 107 15.47 16.74 4.06
N SER A 108 15.64 17.72 3.18
CA SER A 108 14.60 18.66 2.76
C SER A 108 14.75 18.91 1.27
N PRO A 109 13.69 18.99 0.49
CA PRO A 109 13.78 19.38 -0.92
C PRO A 109 14.42 20.77 -1.04
N PRO A 110 15.14 21.06 -2.13
CA PRO A 110 15.83 22.35 -2.31
C PRO A 110 14.89 23.54 -2.24
N GLN A 111 13.68 23.37 -2.72
CA GLN A 111 12.63 24.39 -2.67
C GLN A 111 11.26 23.77 -2.65
N THR A 112 10.39 24.23 -1.75
CA THR A 112 8.98 23.90 -1.73
C THR A 112 8.14 25.11 -2.12
N GLY A 113 7.02 24.86 -2.81
CA GLY A 113 5.99 25.84 -3.15
C GLY A 113 4.69 25.56 -2.42
N SER A 114 3.90 26.60 -2.14
CA SER A 114 2.53 26.42 -1.62
C SER A 114 1.63 25.89 -2.72
N ILE A 115 0.82 24.88 -2.39
CA ILE A 115 -0.23 24.40 -3.29
C ILE A 115 -1.41 25.34 -3.18
N GLU A 116 -1.81 25.96 -4.30
CA GLU A 116 -2.86 26.98 -4.33
C GLU A 116 -4.19 26.47 -3.72
N GLY A 117 -4.81 27.30 -2.87
CA GLY A 117 -6.07 26.97 -2.21
C GLY A 117 -5.92 26.02 -1.02
N THR A 118 -4.71 25.68 -0.61
CA THR A 118 -4.43 24.80 0.53
C THR A 118 -3.42 25.41 1.49
N ALA A 119 -3.22 24.78 2.66
CA ALA A 119 -2.12 25.06 3.57
C ALA A 119 -0.92 24.13 3.37
N GLN A 120 -0.91 23.36 2.27
CA GLN A 120 0.09 22.34 2.00
C GLN A 120 1.19 22.88 1.07
N TYR A 121 2.36 22.26 1.15
CA TYR A 121 3.54 22.56 0.34
C TYR A 121 3.99 21.32 -0.43
N PHE A 122 4.63 21.52 -1.58
CA PHE A 122 5.16 20.44 -2.41
C PHE A 122 6.48 20.86 -3.04
N ASP A 123 7.32 19.92 -3.47
CA ASP A 123 8.55 20.23 -4.20
C ASP A 123 8.22 20.95 -5.51
N VAL A 124 8.79 22.11 -5.74
CA VAL A 124 8.49 22.94 -6.93
C VAL A 124 8.82 22.22 -8.24
N ARG A 125 9.75 21.26 -8.22
CA ARG A 125 10.15 20.48 -9.42
C ARG A 125 9.05 19.55 -9.92
N ALA A 126 8.15 19.12 -9.03
CA ALA A 126 7.03 18.23 -9.34
C ALA A 126 5.65 18.92 -9.20
N MET A 127 5.63 20.23 -8.91
CA MET A 127 4.38 20.97 -8.67
C MET A 127 3.44 20.94 -9.87
N ASP A 128 3.94 21.18 -11.07
CA ASP A 128 3.11 21.19 -12.28
C ASP A 128 2.46 19.84 -12.53
N ALA A 129 3.18 18.73 -12.26
CA ALA A 129 2.66 17.37 -12.35
C ALA A 129 1.55 17.13 -11.32
N LEU A 130 1.73 17.58 -10.08
CA LEU A 130 0.69 17.49 -9.04
C LEU A 130 -0.56 18.27 -9.42
N LEU A 131 -0.41 19.50 -9.89
CA LEU A 131 -1.55 20.34 -10.30
C LEU A 131 -2.30 19.72 -11.48
N ALA A 132 -1.58 19.15 -12.45
CA ALA A 132 -2.18 18.43 -13.58
C ALA A 132 -2.95 17.17 -13.11
N PHE A 133 -2.40 16.40 -12.17
CA PHE A 133 -3.07 15.22 -11.60
C PHE A 133 -4.37 15.59 -10.88
N ILE A 134 -4.33 16.61 -10.03
CA ILE A 134 -5.52 17.13 -9.35
C ILE A 134 -6.56 17.67 -10.35
N GLN A 135 -6.11 18.36 -11.42
CA GLN A 135 -7.01 18.86 -12.44
C GLN A 135 -7.64 17.73 -13.26
N GLY A 136 -6.88 16.67 -13.60
CA GLY A 136 -7.41 15.47 -14.25
C GLY A 136 -8.55 14.83 -13.46
N ALA A 137 -8.39 14.69 -12.14
CA ALA A 137 -9.46 14.18 -11.29
C ALA A 137 -10.71 15.10 -11.28
N ARG A 138 -10.50 16.41 -11.31
CA ARG A 138 -11.62 17.38 -11.43
C ARG A 138 -12.34 17.29 -12.77
N ASP A 139 -11.59 17.13 -13.86
CA ASP A 139 -12.15 16.99 -15.21
C ASP A 139 -12.92 15.67 -15.37
N ALA A 140 -12.55 14.65 -14.61
CA ALA A 140 -13.29 13.40 -14.49
C ALA A 140 -14.55 13.51 -13.58
N GLY A 141 -14.79 14.66 -12.97
CA GLY A 141 -15.99 14.95 -12.18
C GLY A 141 -15.83 14.77 -10.67
N PHE A 142 -14.64 14.48 -10.18
CA PHE A 142 -14.37 14.35 -8.74
C PHE A 142 -14.04 15.68 -8.08
N THR A 143 -14.01 15.66 -6.75
CA THR A 143 -13.63 16.84 -5.93
C THR A 143 -12.42 16.45 -5.07
N PRO A 144 -11.21 16.32 -5.64
CA PRO A 144 -10.06 15.91 -4.88
C PRO A 144 -9.66 16.97 -3.84
N TYR A 145 -9.37 16.51 -2.63
CA TYR A 145 -8.89 17.30 -1.50
C TYR A 145 -7.47 16.86 -1.13
N ILE A 146 -6.51 17.78 -1.12
CA ILE A 146 -5.15 17.50 -0.68
C ILE A 146 -5.12 17.52 0.85
N MET A 147 -5.03 16.32 1.43
CA MET A 147 -5.06 16.11 2.87
C MET A 147 -3.70 16.41 3.50
N THR A 148 -2.64 15.86 2.93
CA THR A 148 -1.25 15.98 3.40
C THR A 148 -0.34 16.05 2.18
N ALA A 149 0.73 16.84 2.27
CA ALA A 149 1.80 16.82 1.28
C ALA A 149 3.17 16.89 1.98
N TYR A 150 3.99 17.91 1.78
CA TYR A 150 5.31 17.97 2.41
C TYR A 150 5.22 18.12 3.93
N ILE A 151 5.91 17.22 4.64
CA ILE A 151 6.12 17.29 6.11
C ILE A 151 7.62 17.33 6.37
N ASN A 152 8.15 18.44 6.89
CA ASN A 152 9.55 18.53 7.24
C ASN A 152 9.93 17.65 8.46
N TYR A 153 11.22 17.39 8.64
CA TYR A 153 11.72 16.53 9.73
C TYR A 153 11.16 16.92 11.11
N SER A 154 11.22 18.22 11.47
CA SER A 154 10.76 18.67 12.80
C SER A 154 9.27 18.51 13.01
N SER A 155 8.46 18.68 11.95
CA SER A 155 7.04 18.43 12.00
C SER A 155 6.74 16.93 12.14
N GLN A 156 7.49 16.07 11.43
CA GLN A 156 7.37 14.62 11.58
C GLN A 156 7.77 14.16 12.98
N GLU A 157 8.84 14.74 13.55
CA GLU A 157 9.27 14.48 14.92
C GLU A 157 8.18 14.86 15.94
N TYR A 158 7.54 16.01 15.76
CA TYR A 158 6.45 16.45 16.62
C TYR A 158 5.25 15.48 16.54
N ILE A 159 4.85 15.08 15.33
CA ILE A 159 3.75 14.12 15.10
C ILE A 159 4.08 12.79 15.76
N PHE A 160 5.28 12.25 15.52
CA PHE A 160 5.71 10.97 16.05
C PHE A 160 5.77 10.96 17.59
N ASN A 161 6.41 11.96 18.21
CA ASN A 161 6.50 12.09 19.65
C ASN A 161 5.13 12.30 20.30
N GLY A 162 4.24 13.03 19.63
CA GLY A 162 2.85 13.20 20.05
C GLY A 162 2.12 11.86 20.07
N ARG A 163 2.31 11.02 19.05
CA ARG A 163 1.71 9.69 18.98
C ARG A 163 2.26 8.76 20.06
N ALA A 164 3.58 8.71 20.26
CA ALA A 164 4.20 7.92 21.33
C ALA A 164 3.69 8.35 22.71
N SER A 165 3.61 9.66 22.96
CA SER A 165 3.08 10.19 24.21
C SER A 165 1.61 9.81 24.42
N GLN A 166 0.79 9.83 23.39
CA GLN A 166 -0.61 9.41 23.44
C GLN A 166 -0.75 7.92 23.80
N ILE A 167 0.10 7.06 23.23
CA ILE A 167 0.12 5.61 23.52
C ILE A 167 0.56 5.36 24.96
N ALA A 168 1.58 6.08 25.45
CA ALA A 168 2.05 5.96 26.84
C ALA A 168 1.04 6.54 27.86
N TRP A 169 0.13 7.42 27.40
CA TRP A 169 -0.88 8.03 28.27
C TRP A 169 -1.83 6.96 28.83
N GLY A 170 -1.94 6.85 30.10
CA GLY A 170 -2.76 5.82 30.75
C GLY A 170 -1.94 4.72 31.43
N GLY A 171 -0.62 4.71 31.24
CA GLY A 171 0.32 3.89 32.01
C GLY A 171 0.29 2.38 31.67
N THR A 172 -0.33 1.99 30.56
CA THR A 172 -0.31 0.60 30.06
C THR A 172 1.06 0.23 29.49
N TYR A 173 1.73 1.20 28.85
CA TYR A 173 3.05 1.06 28.23
C TYR A 173 4.03 2.08 28.80
N THR A 174 5.30 1.71 28.91
CA THR A 174 6.39 2.67 29.10
C THR A 174 6.52 3.56 27.87
N TYR A 175 7.24 4.67 27.97
CA TYR A 175 7.45 5.54 26.79
C TYR A 175 8.26 4.81 25.70
N GLU A 176 9.24 4.00 26.08
CA GLU A 176 10.06 3.19 25.18
C GLU A 176 9.20 2.18 24.42
N GLU A 177 8.30 1.46 25.09
CA GLU A 177 7.33 0.55 24.44
C GLU A 177 6.38 1.32 23.52
N ALA A 178 5.91 2.48 23.96
CA ALA A 178 5.04 3.36 23.16
C ALA A 178 5.72 3.87 21.89
N VAL A 179 7.02 4.13 21.93
CA VAL A 179 7.83 4.50 20.74
C VAL A 179 7.84 3.36 19.73
N GLU A 180 8.06 2.11 20.15
CA GLU A 180 8.04 0.96 19.23
C GLU A 180 6.64 0.74 18.63
N ILE A 181 5.59 0.91 19.42
CA ILE A 181 4.21 0.84 18.91
C ILE A 181 3.93 2.01 17.95
N ALA A 182 4.42 3.22 18.25
CA ALA A 182 4.22 4.39 17.39
C ALA A 182 4.81 4.18 15.99
N LYS A 183 5.96 3.51 15.84
CA LYS A 183 6.60 3.18 14.55
C LYS A 183 5.70 2.35 13.62
N THR A 184 4.77 1.58 14.17
CA THR A 184 3.84 0.77 13.37
C THR A 184 2.68 1.56 12.76
N VAL A 185 2.44 2.79 13.23
CA VAL A 185 1.29 3.61 12.80
C VAL A 185 1.68 4.99 12.25
N VAL A 186 2.86 5.49 12.63
CA VAL A 186 3.39 6.79 12.18
C VAL A 186 4.84 6.60 11.79
N ALA A 187 5.26 7.15 10.65
CA ALA A 187 6.64 7.08 10.22
C ALA A 187 7.57 7.74 11.26
N TYR A 188 8.68 7.08 11.57
CA TYR A 188 9.73 7.67 12.40
C TYR A 188 10.35 8.87 11.68
N PRO A 189 10.84 9.92 12.39
CA PRO A 189 11.49 11.05 11.73
C PRO A 189 12.64 10.61 10.81
N GLY A 190 12.61 11.07 9.58
CA GLY A 190 13.56 10.66 8.54
C GLY A 190 13.12 9.44 7.72
N THR A 191 11.99 8.80 8.04
CA THR A 191 11.48 7.62 7.29
C THR A 191 10.12 7.87 6.63
N SER A 192 9.64 9.11 6.66
CA SER A 192 8.37 9.51 6.04
C SER A 192 8.58 9.85 4.57
N ASP A 193 7.78 9.26 3.69
CA ASP A 193 7.78 9.61 2.26
C ASP A 193 7.40 11.08 2.02
N HIS A 194 6.52 11.64 2.86
CA HIS A 194 6.16 13.07 2.84
C HIS A 194 7.35 14.01 3.05
N GLN A 195 8.42 13.56 3.74
CA GLN A 195 9.61 14.37 3.95
C GLN A 195 10.41 14.60 2.67
N THR A 196 10.21 13.76 1.66
CA THR A 196 10.83 13.97 0.33
C THR A 196 10.28 15.20 -0.40
N GLY A 197 9.08 15.66 -0.02
CA GLY A 197 8.34 16.70 -0.74
C GLY A 197 7.66 16.20 -2.02
N LEU A 198 7.68 14.90 -2.28
CA LEU A 198 7.17 14.26 -3.52
C LEU A 198 5.93 13.39 -3.27
N ALA A 199 5.50 13.27 -2.02
CA ALA A 199 4.33 12.48 -1.64
C ALA A 199 3.14 13.37 -1.31
N VAL A 200 1.93 12.89 -1.61
CA VAL A 200 0.67 13.57 -1.37
C VAL A 200 -0.43 12.57 -1.01
N ASP A 201 -1.20 12.88 0.04
CA ASP A 201 -2.45 12.18 0.36
C ASP A 201 -3.61 12.93 -0.28
N ILE A 202 -4.37 12.24 -1.13
CA ILE A 202 -5.53 12.78 -1.84
C ILE A 202 -6.79 12.05 -1.38
N THR A 203 -7.80 12.83 -0.98
CA THR A 203 -9.09 12.35 -0.49
C THR A 203 -10.22 13.14 -1.16
N ASP A 204 -11.49 12.84 -0.85
CA ASP A 204 -12.67 13.57 -1.33
C ASP A 204 -12.99 14.80 -0.46
N ARG A 205 -12.50 14.86 0.77
CA ARG A 205 -12.71 15.95 1.75
C ARG A 205 -11.71 15.85 2.90
N TYR A 206 -11.74 16.80 3.82
CA TYR A 206 -10.98 16.74 5.07
C TYR A 206 -11.45 15.58 5.97
N TYR A 207 -10.49 14.85 6.52
CA TYR A 207 -10.68 13.82 7.55
C TYR A 207 -9.82 14.11 8.77
N SER A 208 -10.40 14.06 9.98
CA SER A 208 -9.62 14.16 11.23
C SER A 208 -8.79 12.91 11.52
N SER A 209 -9.11 11.80 10.90
CA SER A 209 -8.36 10.54 10.92
C SER A 209 -8.57 9.84 9.59
N LEU A 210 -7.48 9.52 8.91
CA LEU A 210 -7.52 8.82 7.63
C LEU A 210 -7.88 7.35 7.83
N SER A 211 -8.86 6.91 7.04
CA SER A 211 -9.23 5.51 6.88
C SER A 211 -9.78 5.36 5.47
N SER A 212 -9.19 4.47 4.69
CA SER A 212 -9.64 4.20 3.31
C SER A 212 -11.13 3.82 3.21
N ALA A 213 -11.66 3.15 4.24
CA ALA A 213 -13.06 2.75 4.30
C ALA A 213 -14.09 3.93 4.32
N ASN A 214 -13.62 5.16 4.52
CA ASN A 214 -14.47 6.34 4.61
C ASN A 214 -14.29 7.30 3.41
N ILE A 215 -13.25 7.09 2.59
CA ILE A 215 -12.95 7.91 1.41
C ILE A 215 -13.78 7.37 0.24
N ASP A 216 -14.14 8.27 -0.68
CA ASP A 216 -14.85 7.92 -1.91
C ASP A 216 -14.04 6.89 -2.71
N GLU A 217 -14.57 5.67 -2.87
CA GLU A 217 -13.91 4.54 -3.54
C GLU A 217 -13.71 4.84 -5.05
N ASP A 218 -14.70 5.46 -5.71
CA ASP A 218 -14.63 5.79 -7.13
C ASP A 218 -13.50 6.81 -7.40
N LEU A 219 -13.26 7.76 -6.47
CA LEU A 219 -12.14 8.69 -6.55
C LEU A 219 -10.81 7.95 -6.38
N LEU A 220 -10.69 7.07 -5.38
CA LEU A 220 -9.45 6.31 -5.13
C LEU A 220 -9.10 5.41 -6.32
N ASP A 221 -10.08 4.76 -6.91
CA ASP A 221 -9.90 3.91 -8.09
C ASP A 221 -9.43 4.74 -9.29
N TRP A 222 -10.09 5.89 -9.55
CA TRP A 222 -9.67 6.78 -10.63
C TRP A 222 -8.23 7.27 -10.43
N LEU A 223 -7.88 7.69 -9.22
CA LEU A 223 -6.53 8.17 -8.90
C LEU A 223 -5.49 7.06 -9.13
N ALA A 224 -5.76 5.83 -8.69
CA ALA A 224 -4.86 4.70 -8.87
C ALA A 224 -4.70 4.30 -10.34
N GLU A 225 -5.77 4.36 -11.13
CA GLU A 225 -5.74 4.03 -12.56
C GLU A 225 -4.98 5.06 -13.40
N HIS A 226 -5.04 6.34 -13.03
CA HIS A 226 -4.52 7.45 -13.84
C HIS A 226 -3.24 8.11 -13.30
N CYS A 227 -2.79 7.80 -12.08
CA CYS A 227 -1.64 8.46 -11.45
C CYS A 227 -0.38 8.43 -12.33
N ALA A 228 -0.12 7.33 -13.05
CA ALA A 228 1.06 7.15 -13.88
C ALA A 228 1.13 8.16 -15.04
N GLU A 229 0.00 8.57 -15.61
CA GLU A 229 -0.09 9.58 -16.68
C GLU A 229 0.50 10.93 -16.24
N TYR A 230 0.49 11.20 -14.93
CA TYR A 230 1.01 12.43 -14.32
C TYR A 230 2.36 12.23 -13.61
N GLY A 231 2.97 11.04 -13.75
CA GLY A 231 4.26 10.71 -13.13
C GLY A 231 4.17 10.31 -11.66
N PHE A 232 2.99 9.96 -11.17
CA PHE A 232 2.79 9.45 -9.82
C PHE A 232 2.59 7.94 -9.80
N ILE A 233 2.88 7.33 -8.67
CA ILE A 233 2.55 5.93 -8.36
C ILE A 233 1.64 5.88 -7.14
N LEU A 234 0.79 4.85 -7.06
CA LEU A 234 0.19 4.43 -5.80
C LEU A 234 1.31 3.83 -4.94
N ARG A 235 1.76 4.59 -3.93
CA ARG A 235 2.99 4.29 -3.19
C ARG A 235 2.91 3.03 -2.35
N TYR A 236 1.73 2.78 -1.75
CA TYR A 236 1.47 1.70 -0.80
C TYR A 236 0.26 0.87 -1.21
N PRO A 237 0.35 0.12 -2.34
CA PRO A 237 -0.75 -0.73 -2.78
C PRO A 237 -0.91 -1.95 -1.86
N ALA A 238 -2.15 -2.39 -1.65
CA ALA A 238 -2.50 -3.50 -0.74
C ALA A 238 -1.69 -4.78 -1.02
N LEU A 239 -1.45 -5.11 -2.29
CA LEU A 239 -0.71 -6.32 -2.68
C LEU A 239 0.79 -6.25 -2.35
N LYS A 240 1.30 -5.08 -1.97
CA LYS A 240 2.72 -4.84 -1.61
C LYS A 240 2.92 -4.51 -0.13
N GLU A 241 1.90 -4.66 0.70
CA GLU A 241 1.99 -4.37 2.13
C GLU A 241 3.12 -5.14 2.82
N ILE A 242 3.40 -6.37 2.36
CA ILE A 242 4.50 -7.18 2.90
C ILE A 242 5.90 -6.57 2.63
N VAL A 243 6.05 -5.79 1.57
CA VAL A 243 7.30 -5.12 1.20
C VAL A 243 7.36 -3.72 1.79
N THR A 244 6.28 -2.96 1.64
CA THR A 244 6.22 -1.54 2.02
C THR A 244 5.86 -1.32 3.50
N GLY A 245 5.31 -2.33 4.17
CA GLY A 245 4.80 -2.26 5.54
C GLY A 245 3.51 -1.43 5.67
N ARG A 246 2.88 -1.01 4.55
CA ARG A 246 1.72 -0.11 4.52
C ARG A 246 0.73 -0.47 3.43
N ASN A 247 -0.54 -0.09 3.68
CA ASN A 247 -1.62 -0.10 2.69
C ASN A 247 -2.38 1.23 2.80
N GLU A 248 -2.06 2.16 1.91
CA GLU A 248 -2.60 3.53 1.94
C GLU A 248 -3.05 3.93 0.52
N PRO A 249 -4.29 3.58 0.11
CA PRO A 249 -4.78 3.78 -1.27
C PRO A 249 -4.99 5.25 -1.65
N TYR A 250 -4.81 6.17 -0.72
CA TYR A 250 -4.88 7.62 -0.89
C TYR A 250 -3.51 8.28 -1.02
N HIS A 251 -2.40 7.53 -0.84
CA HIS A 251 -1.03 8.05 -0.80
C HIS A 251 -0.32 7.85 -2.14
N PHE A 252 0.00 8.94 -2.80
CA PHE A 252 0.64 8.96 -4.12
C PHE A 252 2.04 9.58 -4.03
N ARG A 253 2.98 9.02 -4.82
CA ARG A 253 4.36 9.46 -4.85
C ARG A 253 4.78 9.80 -6.28
N TYR A 254 5.36 11.00 -6.49
CA TYR A 254 5.95 11.39 -7.77
C TYR A 254 7.29 10.69 -8.00
N VAL A 255 7.46 10.12 -9.19
CA VAL A 255 8.67 9.44 -9.65
C VAL A 255 8.99 9.73 -11.13
N GLY A 256 8.25 10.68 -11.77
CA GLY A 256 8.31 10.94 -13.19
C GLY A 256 7.54 9.92 -14.03
N THR A 257 7.02 10.35 -15.20
CA THR A 257 6.09 9.54 -16.01
C THR A 257 6.69 8.21 -16.46
N THR A 258 7.93 8.21 -16.95
CA THR A 258 8.59 7.00 -17.46
C THR A 258 8.70 5.89 -16.40
N ALA A 259 9.06 6.25 -15.17
CA ALA A 259 9.14 5.29 -14.06
C ALA A 259 7.75 4.93 -13.56
N ALA A 260 6.83 5.91 -13.46
CA ALA A 260 5.47 5.69 -12.98
C ALA A 260 4.71 4.68 -13.86
N GLU A 261 4.73 4.87 -15.18
CA GLU A 261 4.13 3.93 -16.13
C GLU A 261 4.70 2.51 -15.96
N TYR A 262 6.02 2.39 -15.86
CA TYR A 262 6.65 1.09 -15.70
C TYR A 262 6.28 0.41 -14.37
N ILE A 263 6.28 1.15 -13.28
CA ILE A 263 5.95 0.65 -11.93
C ILE A 263 4.49 0.20 -11.88
N MET A 264 3.57 1.07 -12.33
CA MET A 264 2.14 0.80 -12.25
C MET A 264 1.70 -0.33 -13.20
N GLU A 265 2.24 -0.37 -14.43
CA GLU A 265 1.96 -1.43 -15.40
C GLU A 265 2.37 -2.83 -14.90
N ARG A 266 3.44 -2.92 -14.11
CA ARG A 266 3.98 -4.18 -13.57
C ARG A 266 3.54 -4.49 -12.16
N GLY A 267 2.76 -3.59 -11.55
CA GLY A 267 2.32 -3.74 -10.17
C GLY A 267 3.48 -3.82 -9.18
N LEU A 268 4.55 -3.05 -9.42
CA LEU A 268 5.69 -2.95 -8.50
C LEU A 268 5.41 -1.89 -7.43
N CYS A 269 6.18 -1.93 -6.34
CA CYS A 269 6.35 -0.78 -5.46
C CYS A 269 7.69 -0.07 -5.74
N LEU A 270 7.92 1.08 -5.12
CA LEU A 270 9.14 1.87 -5.35
C LEU A 270 10.41 1.10 -4.95
N GLU A 271 10.36 0.34 -3.87
CA GLU A 271 11.44 -0.52 -3.40
C GLU A 271 11.86 -1.52 -4.48
N GLU A 272 10.91 -2.30 -4.98
CA GLU A 272 11.15 -3.30 -6.03
C GLU A 272 11.68 -2.67 -7.32
N PHE A 273 11.21 -1.47 -7.65
CA PHE A 273 11.70 -0.75 -8.81
C PHE A 273 13.16 -0.33 -8.66
N ILE A 274 13.54 0.20 -7.48
CA ILE A 274 14.93 0.58 -7.19
C ILE A 274 15.87 -0.62 -7.24
N GLU A 275 15.47 -1.77 -6.66
CA GLU A 275 16.21 -3.03 -6.70
C GLU A 275 16.55 -3.52 -8.13
N LEU A 276 15.77 -3.14 -9.15
CA LEU A 276 16.10 -3.49 -10.55
C LEU A 276 17.42 -2.83 -11.05
N TYR A 277 17.90 -1.80 -10.37
CA TYR A 277 19.09 -1.02 -10.77
C TYR A 277 20.31 -1.28 -9.89
N GLU A 278 20.15 -2.02 -8.80
CA GLU A 278 21.23 -2.50 -7.94
C GLU A 278 21.82 -3.84 -8.47
#